data_5bd165f10f189fcdb6b1ab595b9b4ad0
#
_entry.id   5bd165f10f189fcdb6b1ab595b9b4ad0
#
_cell.length_a   1.000
_cell.length_b   1.000
_cell.length_c   1.000
_cell.angle_alpha   90.00
_cell.angle_beta   90.00
_cell.angle_gamma   90.00
#
_symmetry.space_group_name_H-M   'P 1'
#
loop_
_entity.id
_entity.type
_entity.pdbx_description
1 polymer ?
#
loop_
_entity_poly.entity_id
_entity_poly.type
_entity_poly.pdbx_seq_one_letter_code
_entity_poly.pdbx_strand_id
1 'polypeptide(L)'
;MRVLKSIATQAPSRNSARADQIGPVPFGSTHRRLLRTISVINTASELVRTSNQGPGSLITGSSGGVSATISAGVIDWSPAITKETGSIQNEPITRSGSTLFMTSILDEIVERKKAEVRRASKAIPLDRLEAQLEGASRVRPFAVELAREPRGLNANVIAEIKRMSPSAGLIREDFDPVDIAGRYHASGAMAISCLTDEHYFGGKLAYLQEVREAVPLPVLRKDFIIDRYQVAESRVHGADAILLIAECLDDESLVTCHQYAHSIGLSILVEVHSAENLQRVLDLVAIGPDQNTLLGINNRDLTRMETNLDQTARLLESSEAARIPRGWVVSESGIRTSEDLAALKRCGVHTVLVGEHLMSQPDPGAALAEMLS
;
A
#
# COMPACT_ATOMS: atom_id res chain seq x y z
N MET A 1 16.85 -56.28 -35.13
CA MET A 1 15.98 -57.23 -34.42
C MET A 1 15.20 -56.45 -33.38
N ARG A 2 13.95 -56.13 -33.68
CA ARG A 2 12.68 -56.59 -33.05
C ARG A 2 12.74 -56.43 -31.51
N VAL A 3 11.83 -55.69 -30.81
CA VAL A 3 10.36 -55.78 -30.82
C VAL A 3 9.75 -54.49 -30.27
N LEU A 4 8.80 -53.95 -31.03
CA LEU A 4 7.75 -53.04 -30.61
C LEU A 4 6.75 -53.75 -29.66
N LYS A 5 6.28 -53.10 -28.59
CA LYS A 5 4.95 -53.36 -28.03
C LYS A 5 4.26 -52.08 -27.64
N SER A 6 3.22 -51.81 -28.39
CA SER A 6 2.07 -50.94 -28.18
C SER A 6 1.26 -51.37 -26.94
N ILE A 7 0.80 -50.43 -26.12
CA ILE A 7 -0.38 -50.62 -25.29
C ILE A 7 -1.25 -49.36 -25.39
N ALA A 8 -2.51 -49.62 -25.68
CA ALA A 8 -3.58 -48.73 -26.06
C ALA A 8 -4.20 -47.92 -24.90
N THR A 9 -4.67 -46.77 -25.26
CA THR A 9 -5.81 -45.96 -24.73
C THR A 9 -6.83 -46.69 -23.86
N GLN A 10 -7.13 -46.09 -22.69
CA GLN A 10 -8.48 -46.12 -22.10
C GLN A 10 -8.75 -44.76 -21.40
N ALA A 11 -9.79 -44.07 -21.89
CA ALA A 11 -10.42 -42.95 -21.22
C ALA A 11 -11.48 -43.47 -20.22
N PRO A 12 -11.67 -42.85 -19.06
CA PRO A 12 -12.86 -43.09 -18.26
C PRO A 12 -13.95 -42.07 -18.52
N SER A 13 -15.14 -42.63 -18.54
CA SER A 13 -16.47 -42.10 -18.77
C SER A 13 -16.88 -40.93 -17.83
N ARG A 14 -17.73 -40.07 -18.41
CA ARG A 14 -18.57 -39.07 -17.71
C ARG A 14 -19.43 -39.72 -16.61
N ASN A 15 -19.39 -39.13 -15.41
CA ASN A 15 -20.47 -39.30 -14.46
C ASN A 15 -21.00 -37.90 -14.06
N SER A 16 -22.27 -37.71 -14.39
CA SER A 16 -23.13 -36.61 -13.99
C SER A 16 -23.53 -36.77 -12.51
N ALA A 17 -23.26 -35.79 -11.67
CA ALA A 17 -23.90 -35.71 -10.36
C ALA A 17 -24.20 -34.24 -10.00
N ARG A 18 -25.51 -33.96 -10.00
CA ARG A 18 -26.30 -33.08 -9.12
C ARG A 18 -25.72 -31.72 -8.72
N ALA A 19 -26.35 -30.69 -9.30
CA ALA A 19 -26.43 -29.36 -8.72
C ALA A 19 -27.30 -29.41 -7.46
N ASP A 20 -26.70 -29.25 -6.27
CA ASP A 20 -27.44 -28.96 -5.04
C ASP A 20 -27.46 -27.45 -4.80
N GLN A 21 -28.67 -26.98 -4.55
CA GLN A 21 -29.07 -25.62 -4.31
C GLN A 21 -28.37 -25.05 -3.06
N ILE A 22 -27.59 -23.99 -3.22
CA ILE A 22 -27.16 -23.15 -2.10
C ILE A 22 -28.18 -22.00 -2.00
N GLY A 23 -28.94 -21.98 -0.92
CA GLY A 23 -29.88 -20.92 -0.57
C GLY A 23 -29.19 -19.58 -0.30
N PRO A 24 -29.92 -18.46 -0.34
CA PRO A 24 -29.34 -17.13 -0.18
C PRO A 24 -28.84 -16.89 1.25
N VAL A 25 -27.57 -16.47 1.37
CA VAL A 25 -26.94 -16.00 2.61
C VAL A 25 -27.56 -14.64 2.98
N PRO A 26 -27.99 -14.39 4.22
CA PRO A 26 -28.59 -13.11 4.60
C PRO A 26 -27.53 -12.00 4.68
N PHE A 27 -27.70 -10.95 3.89
CA PHE A 27 -26.91 -9.73 3.92
C PHE A 27 -27.10 -8.99 5.26
N GLY A 28 -26.02 -8.75 5.97
CA GLY A 28 -26.00 -8.04 7.26
C GLY A 28 -26.42 -6.56 7.15
N SER A 29 -26.91 -6.03 8.27
CA SER A 29 -27.51 -4.69 8.42
C SER A 29 -26.63 -3.49 8.01
N THR A 30 -25.31 -3.68 7.92
CA THR A 30 -24.33 -2.65 7.58
C THR A 30 -24.41 -2.25 6.10
N HIS A 31 -24.68 -3.19 5.20
CA HIS A 31 -24.80 -2.93 3.75
C HIS A 31 -26.04 -2.07 3.40
N ARG A 32 -27.11 -2.16 4.20
CA ARG A 32 -28.32 -1.33 4.01
C ARG A 32 -28.10 0.14 4.39
N ARG A 33 -27.18 0.45 5.29
CA ARG A 33 -26.81 1.84 5.62
C ARG A 33 -26.01 2.49 4.50
N LEU A 34 -25.03 1.79 3.94
CA LEU A 34 -24.18 2.29 2.85
C LEU A 34 -25.00 2.63 1.59
N LEU A 35 -25.90 1.72 1.18
CA LEU A 35 -26.77 1.93 0.02
C LEU A 35 -27.75 3.10 0.20
N ARG A 36 -28.21 3.37 1.42
CA ARG A 36 -29.04 4.56 1.70
C ARG A 36 -28.25 5.86 1.61
N THR A 37 -27.01 5.87 2.08
CA THR A 37 -26.13 7.04 2.00
C THR A 37 -25.79 7.39 0.55
N ILE A 38 -25.47 6.40 -0.28
CA ILE A 38 -25.19 6.59 -1.71
C ILE A 38 -26.44 7.11 -2.46
N SER A 39 -27.64 6.63 -2.12
CA SER A 39 -28.89 7.11 -2.72
C SER A 39 -29.17 8.58 -2.39
N VAL A 40 -28.83 9.03 -1.18
CA VAL A 40 -29.03 10.45 -0.78
C VAL A 40 -28.02 11.37 -1.50
N ILE A 41 -26.80 10.93 -1.69
CA ILE A 41 -25.76 11.70 -2.40
C ILE A 41 -26.12 11.86 -3.89
N ASN A 42 -26.63 10.80 -4.55
CA ASN A 42 -27.05 10.87 -5.94
C ASN A 42 -28.25 11.81 -6.14
N THR A 43 -29.22 11.81 -5.23
CA THR A 43 -30.39 12.71 -5.29
C THR A 43 -29.98 14.19 -5.11
N ALA A 44 -29.01 14.48 -4.24
CA ALA A 44 -28.47 15.82 -4.06
C ALA A 44 -27.70 16.31 -5.30
N SER A 45 -26.97 15.44 -5.97
CA SER A 45 -26.23 15.75 -7.21
C SER A 45 -27.16 16.05 -8.40
N GLU A 46 -28.31 15.39 -8.50
CA GLU A 46 -29.31 15.65 -9.53
C GLU A 46 -30.04 17.00 -9.31
N LEU A 47 -30.32 17.34 -8.05
CA LEU A 47 -30.95 18.64 -7.71
C LEU A 47 -30.06 19.85 -8.06
N VAL A 48 -28.73 19.70 -7.92
CA VAL A 48 -27.77 20.76 -8.31
C VAL A 48 -27.68 20.92 -9.84
N ARG A 49 -27.93 19.86 -10.63
CA ARG A 49 -27.90 19.94 -12.10
C ARG A 49 -29.15 20.58 -12.72
N THR A 50 -30.23 20.65 -12.00
CA THR A 50 -31.53 21.18 -12.54
C THR A 50 -31.82 22.62 -12.16
N SER A 51 -31.09 23.26 -11.23
CA SER A 51 -31.28 24.65 -10.84
C SER A 51 -30.40 25.60 -11.64
N ASN A 52 -30.89 26.03 -12.79
CA ASN A 52 -30.28 27.09 -13.60
C ASN A 52 -30.82 28.49 -13.14
N GLN A 53 -30.51 28.87 -11.87
CA GLN A 53 -30.87 30.17 -11.30
C GLN A 53 -29.58 30.90 -10.88
N GLY A 54 -29.48 32.18 -11.22
CA GLY A 54 -28.30 33.02 -11.09
C GLY A 54 -27.78 33.22 -9.64
N PRO A 55 -26.65 33.92 -9.46
CA PRO A 55 -25.97 34.04 -8.18
C PRO A 55 -26.81 34.83 -7.16
N GLY A 56 -27.27 34.18 -6.11
CA GLY A 56 -27.93 34.83 -4.98
C GLY A 56 -29.11 34.10 -4.33
N SER A 57 -29.52 32.93 -4.76
CA SER A 57 -30.62 32.19 -4.13
C SER A 57 -30.14 31.27 -2.99
N LEU A 58 -30.76 31.44 -1.83
CA LEU A 58 -30.57 30.60 -0.64
C LEU A 58 -31.55 29.42 -0.73
N ILE A 59 -31.05 28.19 -0.73
CA ILE A 59 -31.88 26.97 -0.67
C ILE A 59 -31.64 26.29 0.68
N THR A 60 -32.73 26.13 1.45
CA THR A 60 -32.68 25.41 2.72
C THR A 60 -33.50 24.12 2.63
N GLY A 61 -32.96 23.01 3.07
CA GLY A 61 -33.66 21.74 3.17
C GLY A 61 -33.35 21.03 4.47
N SER A 62 -34.32 20.36 5.10
CA SER A 62 -34.11 19.55 6.30
C SER A 62 -34.69 18.16 6.12
N SER A 63 -33.94 17.13 6.55
CA SER A 63 -34.43 15.76 6.66
C SER A 63 -33.68 15.04 7.77
N GLY A 64 -34.43 14.46 8.70
CA GLY A 64 -33.85 13.54 9.72
C GLY A 64 -32.91 14.19 10.76
N GLY A 65 -33.21 15.42 11.22
CA GLY A 65 -32.45 16.06 12.33
C GLY A 65 -31.17 16.79 11.93
N VAL A 66 -30.94 16.99 10.62
CA VAL A 66 -29.83 17.78 10.10
C VAL A 66 -30.34 18.81 9.11
N SER A 67 -29.90 20.06 9.23
CA SER A 67 -30.21 21.16 8.30
C SER A 67 -29.01 21.48 7.44
N ALA A 68 -29.20 21.63 6.13
CA ALA A 68 -28.18 22.09 5.20
C ALA A 68 -28.54 23.42 4.57
N THR A 69 -27.60 24.35 4.50
CA THR A 69 -27.71 25.63 3.85
C THR A 69 -26.66 25.75 2.76
N ILE A 70 -27.07 26.10 1.55
CA ILE A 70 -26.17 26.34 0.41
C ILE A 70 -26.10 27.82 0.14
N SER A 71 -24.91 28.41 0.26
CA SER A 71 -24.63 29.82 -0.07
C SER A 71 -23.32 29.88 -0.85
N ALA A 72 -23.31 30.51 -2.01
CA ALA A 72 -22.14 30.73 -2.86
C ALA A 72 -21.30 29.44 -3.15
N GLY A 73 -21.97 28.29 -3.32
CA GLY A 73 -21.27 27.02 -3.67
C GLY A 73 -20.65 26.27 -2.49
N VAL A 74 -20.89 26.71 -1.25
CA VAL A 74 -20.46 26.02 -0.02
C VAL A 74 -21.66 25.34 0.63
N ILE A 75 -21.53 24.07 0.98
CA ILE A 75 -22.55 23.31 1.74
C ILE A 75 -22.08 23.26 3.19
N ASP A 76 -22.88 23.86 4.08
CA ASP A 76 -22.65 23.80 5.53
C ASP A 76 -23.66 22.86 6.19
N TRP A 77 -23.18 21.95 7.02
CA TRP A 77 -23.96 20.96 7.74
C TRP A 77 -23.91 21.24 9.24
N SER A 78 -25.02 21.64 9.81
CA SER A 78 -25.14 21.86 11.26
C SER A 78 -26.19 20.93 11.89
N PRO A 79 -25.93 20.36 13.08
CA PRO A 79 -26.96 19.63 13.83
C PRO A 79 -28.06 20.59 14.30
N ALA A 80 -29.31 20.19 14.21
CA ALA A 80 -30.43 20.97 14.70
C ALA A 80 -30.41 21.04 16.23
N ILE A 81 -30.03 22.19 16.80
CA ILE A 81 -30.07 22.43 18.23
C ILE A 81 -31.44 23.07 18.56
N THR A 82 -32.26 22.37 19.35
CA THR A 82 -33.47 22.97 19.97
C THR A 82 -33.02 23.93 21.08
N LYS A 83 -33.40 25.20 20.95
CA LYS A 83 -33.08 26.25 21.94
C LYS A 83 -33.93 26.10 23.20
N GLU A 84 -33.28 25.95 24.35
CA GLU A 84 -33.81 26.46 25.62
C GLU A 84 -33.16 27.80 25.97
N THR A 85 -33.96 28.75 26.40
CA THR A 85 -33.62 30.14 26.63
C THR A 85 -32.85 30.33 27.95
N GLY A 86 -31.68 30.97 27.89
CA GLY A 86 -30.92 31.44 29.06
C GLY A 86 -30.02 32.64 28.68
N SER A 87 -30.14 33.67 29.48
CA SER A 87 -29.67 35.06 29.39
C SER A 87 -28.22 35.29 28.90
N ILE A 88 -28.12 36.38 28.12
CA ILE A 88 -26.87 36.92 27.52
C ILE A 88 -26.08 37.66 28.60
N GLN A 89 -24.79 37.33 28.75
CA GLN A 89 -23.76 38.22 29.25
C GLN A 89 -22.71 38.46 28.17
N ASN A 90 -22.40 39.72 27.91
CA ASN A 90 -21.42 40.20 26.93
C ASN A 90 -20.00 39.96 27.44
N GLU A 91 -19.23 39.15 26.72
CA GLU A 91 -17.76 39.11 26.84
C GLU A 91 -17.14 39.41 25.47
N PRO A 92 -15.93 40.01 25.43
CA PRO A 92 -15.36 40.58 24.22
C PRO A 92 -14.84 39.48 23.25
N ILE A 93 -15.11 39.70 21.98
CA ILE A 93 -14.67 38.86 20.86
C ILE A 93 -13.14 38.91 20.78
N THR A 94 -12.45 37.91 21.28
CA THR A 94 -11.06 37.65 20.94
C THR A 94 -11.01 36.99 19.57
N ARG A 95 -10.24 37.58 18.65
CA ARG A 95 -9.97 37.04 17.32
C ARG A 95 -9.50 35.60 17.41
N SER A 96 -10.28 34.67 16.87
CA SER A 96 -9.90 33.29 16.65
C SER A 96 -8.59 33.24 15.84
N GLY A 97 -7.53 32.80 16.50
CA GLY A 97 -6.30 32.43 15.82
C GLY A 97 -6.59 31.23 14.92
N SER A 98 -6.27 31.35 13.65
CA SER A 98 -6.18 30.21 12.73
C SER A 98 -5.22 29.20 13.35
N THR A 99 -5.74 28.09 13.83
CA THR A 99 -4.92 26.92 14.17
C THR A 99 -4.32 26.46 12.84
N LEU A 100 -3.05 26.78 12.62
CA LEU A 100 -2.24 26.17 11.59
C LEU A 100 -2.19 24.68 11.96
N PHE A 101 -3.01 23.84 11.30
CA PHE A 101 -2.80 22.42 11.30
C PHE A 101 -1.41 22.19 10.71
N MET A 102 -0.47 21.75 11.55
CA MET A 102 0.82 21.28 11.08
C MET A 102 0.53 20.08 10.20
N THR A 103 0.64 20.26 8.90
CA THR A 103 0.57 19.15 7.93
C THR A 103 1.76 18.23 8.21
N SER A 104 1.53 16.92 8.30
CA SER A 104 2.61 15.96 8.47
C SER A 104 3.47 15.92 7.19
N ILE A 105 4.73 15.49 7.32
CA ILE A 105 5.59 15.26 6.14
C ILE A 105 4.91 14.30 5.15
N LEU A 106 4.11 13.36 5.65
CA LEU A 106 3.37 12.42 4.82
C LEU A 106 2.29 13.12 3.98
N ASP A 107 1.55 14.07 4.57
CA ASP A 107 0.56 14.87 3.85
C ASP A 107 1.20 15.69 2.72
N GLU A 108 2.38 16.29 3.00
CA GLU A 108 3.15 17.04 1.99
C GLU A 108 3.58 16.13 0.84
N ILE A 109 4.09 14.94 1.13
CA ILE A 109 4.48 13.94 0.13
C ILE A 109 3.28 13.53 -0.73
N VAL A 110 2.13 13.24 -0.12
CA VAL A 110 0.91 12.83 -0.83
C VAL A 110 0.41 13.94 -1.76
N GLU A 111 0.38 15.20 -1.31
CA GLU A 111 -0.04 16.32 -2.17
C GLU A 111 0.92 16.52 -3.35
N ARG A 112 2.21 16.34 -3.14
CA ARG A 112 3.20 16.36 -4.22
C ARG A 112 2.96 15.22 -5.22
N LYS A 113 2.73 13.99 -4.74
CA LYS A 113 2.42 12.83 -5.59
C LYS A 113 1.17 13.04 -6.42
N LYS A 114 0.12 13.63 -5.88
CA LYS A 114 -1.06 14.02 -6.67
C LYS A 114 -0.71 14.94 -7.84
N ALA A 115 0.23 15.88 -7.63
CA ALA A 115 0.68 16.76 -8.70
C ALA A 115 1.57 16.03 -9.72
N GLU A 116 2.40 15.08 -9.28
CA GLU A 116 3.25 14.24 -10.15
C GLU A 116 2.38 13.33 -11.03
N VAL A 117 1.42 12.62 -10.46
CA VAL A 117 0.46 11.76 -11.19
C VAL A 117 -0.33 12.57 -12.22
N ARG A 118 -0.84 13.76 -11.85
CA ARG A 118 -1.54 14.63 -12.80
C ARG A 118 -0.67 15.08 -13.98
N ARG A 119 0.62 15.30 -13.78
CA ARG A 119 1.57 15.64 -14.87
C ARG A 119 1.87 14.42 -15.73
N ALA A 120 2.19 13.29 -15.12
CA ALA A 120 2.52 12.06 -15.81
C ALA A 120 1.34 11.55 -16.66
N SER A 121 0.13 11.54 -16.12
CA SER A 121 -1.08 11.09 -16.83
C SER A 121 -1.50 12.01 -18.00
N LYS A 122 -1.11 13.28 -17.97
CA LYS A 122 -1.27 14.19 -19.12
C LYS A 122 -0.26 13.91 -20.21
N ALA A 123 0.98 13.53 -19.84
CA ALA A 123 2.05 13.24 -20.80
C ALA A 123 1.83 11.86 -21.46
N ILE A 124 1.50 10.85 -20.66
CA ILE A 124 1.20 9.49 -21.12
C ILE A 124 -0.13 9.08 -20.45
N PRO A 125 -1.26 9.12 -21.16
CA PRO A 125 -2.55 8.69 -20.61
C PRO A 125 -2.54 7.21 -20.17
N LEU A 126 -3.39 6.85 -19.19
CA LEU A 126 -3.45 5.52 -18.60
C LEU A 126 -3.66 4.41 -19.65
N ASP A 127 -4.55 4.63 -20.63
CA ASP A 127 -4.81 3.69 -21.72
C ASP A 127 -3.56 3.38 -22.54
N ARG A 128 -2.64 4.34 -22.67
CA ARG A 128 -1.35 4.16 -23.33
C ARG A 128 -0.36 3.33 -22.48
N LEU A 129 -0.41 3.47 -21.16
CA LEU A 129 0.36 2.61 -20.27
C LEU A 129 -0.21 1.18 -20.28
N GLU A 130 -1.53 1.05 -20.20
CA GLU A 130 -2.21 -0.25 -20.24
C GLU A 130 -1.91 -1.01 -21.55
N ALA A 131 -1.85 -0.31 -22.67
CA ALA A 131 -1.43 -0.91 -23.96
C ALA A 131 0.01 -1.47 -23.95
N GLN A 132 0.89 -0.98 -23.07
CA GLN A 132 2.26 -1.46 -22.93
C GLN A 132 2.37 -2.69 -22.00
N LEU A 133 1.34 -2.99 -21.21
CA LEU A 133 1.36 -4.12 -20.27
C LEU A 133 1.54 -5.46 -20.97
N GLU A 134 0.98 -5.63 -22.19
CA GLU A 134 1.10 -6.84 -22.98
C GLU A 134 2.56 -7.17 -23.36
N GLY A 135 3.36 -6.12 -23.62
CA GLY A 135 4.80 -6.25 -23.92
C GLY A 135 5.72 -6.24 -22.71
N ALA A 136 5.17 -6.02 -21.50
CA ALA A 136 5.99 -5.93 -20.30
C ALA A 136 6.60 -7.28 -19.91
N SER A 137 7.82 -7.26 -19.36
CA SER A 137 8.55 -8.45 -18.90
C SER A 137 7.71 -9.27 -17.93
N ARG A 138 7.86 -10.62 -17.93
CA ARG A 138 7.14 -11.49 -16.99
C ARG A 138 7.46 -11.10 -15.54
N VAL A 139 6.43 -10.97 -14.69
CA VAL A 139 6.60 -10.69 -13.26
C VAL A 139 7.36 -11.83 -12.58
N ARG A 140 8.36 -11.50 -11.78
CA ARG A 140 9.08 -12.44 -10.92
C ARG A 140 8.29 -12.66 -9.63
N PRO A 141 8.32 -13.87 -9.04
CA PRO A 141 7.52 -14.20 -7.85
C PRO A 141 8.10 -13.51 -6.59
N PHE A 142 7.64 -12.32 -6.26
CA PHE A 142 8.08 -11.56 -5.09
C PHE A 142 7.44 -12.12 -3.79
N ALA A 143 6.12 -12.04 -3.66
CA ALA A 143 5.46 -12.37 -2.39
C ALA A 143 5.57 -13.86 -2.04
N VAL A 144 5.36 -14.74 -3.01
CA VAL A 144 5.39 -16.20 -2.80
C VAL A 144 6.79 -16.69 -2.39
N GLU A 145 7.86 -16.14 -2.96
CA GLU A 145 9.23 -16.55 -2.57
C GLU A 145 9.58 -16.02 -1.18
N LEU A 146 9.19 -14.79 -0.84
CA LEU A 146 9.43 -14.20 0.49
C LEU A 146 8.60 -14.86 1.60
N ALA A 147 7.42 -15.38 1.27
CA ALA A 147 6.57 -16.07 2.25
C ALA A 147 7.08 -17.46 2.62
N ARG A 148 8.09 -18.01 1.91
CA ARG A 148 8.70 -19.31 2.23
C ARG A 148 9.68 -19.18 3.40
N GLU A 149 9.84 -20.28 4.14
CA GLU A 149 10.89 -20.36 5.16
C GLU A 149 12.28 -20.12 4.54
N PRO A 150 13.17 -19.35 5.21
CA PRO A 150 14.51 -19.09 4.75
C PRO A 150 15.31 -20.38 4.55
N ARG A 151 16.05 -20.48 3.44
CA ARG A 151 16.85 -21.66 3.11
C ARG A 151 18.31 -21.42 3.50
N GLY A 152 18.70 -21.88 4.69
CA GLY A 152 20.10 -21.80 5.15
C GLY A 152 20.54 -20.42 5.60
N LEU A 153 19.62 -19.45 5.70
CA LEU A 153 19.85 -18.10 6.20
C LEU A 153 18.93 -17.83 7.39
N ASN A 154 19.27 -16.80 8.18
CA ASN A 154 18.49 -16.43 9.36
C ASN A 154 17.14 -15.78 9.02
N ALA A 155 17.06 -15.10 7.86
CA ALA A 155 15.85 -14.42 7.37
C ALA A 155 15.85 -14.30 5.84
N ASN A 156 14.67 -14.02 5.26
CA ASN A 156 14.52 -13.50 3.91
C ASN A 156 14.65 -11.97 3.96
N VAL A 157 15.59 -11.40 3.21
CA VAL A 157 15.82 -9.96 3.21
C VAL A 157 15.40 -9.33 1.89
N ILE A 158 14.49 -8.34 1.99
CA ILE A 158 14.24 -7.35 0.96
C ILE A 158 15.27 -6.23 1.19
N ALA A 159 16.33 -6.19 0.39
CA ALA A 159 17.39 -5.21 0.55
C ALA A 159 17.03 -3.92 -0.19
N GLU A 160 16.99 -2.80 0.53
CA GLU A 160 16.54 -1.52 -0.02
C GLU A 160 17.68 -0.68 -0.58
N ILE A 161 17.50 -0.21 -1.81
CA ILE A 161 18.38 0.74 -2.50
C ILE A 161 17.80 2.14 -2.30
N LYS A 162 18.46 2.94 -1.45
CA LYS A 162 18.01 4.26 -1.04
C LYS A 162 19.16 5.25 -0.91
N ARG A 163 19.14 6.33 -1.71
CA ARG A 163 20.20 7.33 -1.69
C ARG A 163 20.11 8.27 -0.49
N MET A 164 18.91 8.71 -0.15
CA MET A 164 18.63 9.67 0.92
C MET A 164 17.25 9.43 1.54
N SER A 165 16.97 10.07 2.66
CA SER A 165 15.64 10.07 3.27
C SER A 165 15.39 11.38 4.03
N PRO A 166 14.13 11.78 4.29
CA PRO A 166 13.81 12.97 5.08
C PRO A 166 14.42 12.95 6.48
N SER A 167 14.55 11.77 7.10
CA SER A 167 15.07 11.60 8.46
C SER A 167 16.60 11.58 8.54
N ALA A 168 17.28 11.01 7.54
CA ALA A 168 18.74 10.80 7.56
C ALA A 168 19.51 11.76 6.63
N GLY A 169 18.80 12.52 5.78
CA GLY A 169 19.43 13.29 4.71
C GLY A 169 20.08 12.41 3.66
N LEU A 170 21.22 12.83 3.12
CA LEU A 170 22.01 12.03 2.19
C LEU A 170 22.68 10.87 2.93
N ILE A 171 22.35 9.63 2.55
CA ILE A 171 22.88 8.41 3.19
C ILE A 171 24.12 7.92 2.42
N ARG A 172 24.08 8.00 1.09
CA ARG A 172 25.19 7.50 0.25
C ARG A 172 25.53 8.45 -0.89
N GLU A 173 26.79 8.89 -0.93
CA GLU A 173 27.32 9.79 -1.99
C GLU A 173 27.64 9.01 -3.26
N ASP A 174 28.36 7.88 -3.13
CA ASP A 174 28.75 6.94 -4.19
C ASP A 174 27.59 6.00 -4.56
N PHE A 175 26.47 6.58 -5.01
CA PHE A 175 25.24 5.85 -5.27
C PHE A 175 25.17 5.33 -6.70
N ASP A 176 25.36 4.01 -6.86
CA ASP A 176 25.11 3.26 -8.09
C ASP A 176 24.11 2.13 -7.79
N PRO A 177 22.84 2.24 -8.24
CA PRO A 177 21.81 1.25 -7.92
C PRO A 177 22.10 -0.13 -8.51
N VAL A 178 22.82 -0.21 -9.64
CA VAL A 178 23.16 -1.47 -10.31
C VAL A 178 24.27 -2.21 -9.53
N ASP A 179 25.34 -1.50 -9.14
CA ASP A 179 26.41 -2.08 -8.31
C ASP A 179 25.88 -2.55 -6.96
N ILE A 180 25.06 -1.72 -6.30
CA ILE A 180 24.45 -2.05 -5.00
C ILE A 180 23.55 -3.28 -5.14
N ALA A 181 22.72 -3.38 -6.18
CA ALA A 181 21.87 -4.55 -6.42
C ALA A 181 22.72 -5.82 -6.61
N GLY A 182 23.82 -5.72 -7.36
CA GLY A 182 24.78 -6.82 -7.55
C GLY A 182 25.39 -7.31 -6.24
N ARG A 183 25.82 -6.39 -5.37
CA ARG A 183 26.34 -6.70 -4.03
C ARG A 183 25.28 -7.37 -3.15
N TYR A 184 24.05 -6.85 -3.13
CA TYR A 184 22.94 -7.45 -2.39
C TYR A 184 22.62 -8.87 -2.87
N HIS A 185 22.58 -9.07 -4.19
CA HIS A 185 22.36 -10.40 -4.75
C HIS A 185 23.45 -11.39 -4.35
N ALA A 186 24.73 -11.00 -4.46
CA ALA A 186 25.86 -11.83 -4.07
C ALA A 186 25.88 -12.16 -2.57
N SER A 187 25.28 -11.32 -1.73
CA SER A 187 25.23 -11.46 -0.27
C SER A 187 23.95 -12.11 0.26
N GLY A 188 23.07 -12.64 -0.60
CA GLY A 188 21.93 -13.43 -0.19
C GLY A 188 20.61 -12.67 -0.03
N ALA A 189 20.46 -11.45 -0.59
CA ALA A 189 19.17 -10.81 -0.70
C ALA A 189 18.17 -11.68 -1.48
N MET A 190 16.91 -11.72 -1.02
CA MET A 190 15.84 -12.46 -1.70
C MET A 190 15.04 -11.58 -2.67
N ALA A 191 15.02 -10.26 -2.42
CA ALA A 191 14.38 -9.27 -3.26
C ALA A 191 15.07 -7.90 -3.11
N ILE A 192 14.85 -7.01 -4.07
CA ILE A 192 15.31 -5.63 -4.00
C ILE A 192 14.10 -4.71 -3.81
N SER A 193 14.21 -3.79 -2.85
CA SER A 193 13.33 -2.62 -2.71
C SER A 193 14.02 -1.42 -3.35
N CYS A 194 13.41 -0.81 -4.36
CA CYS A 194 14.02 0.29 -5.11
C CYS A 194 13.22 1.57 -4.93
N LEU A 195 13.82 2.59 -4.29
CA LEU A 195 13.19 3.90 -4.13
C LEU A 195 13.06 4.59 -5.49
N THR A 196 11.83 5.05 -5.81
CA THR A 196 11.55 5.78 -7.05
C THR A 196 11.09 7.21 -6.81
N ASP A 197 10.82 7.62 -5.57
CA ASP A 197 10.56 9.02 -5.23
C ASP A 197 11.83 9.87 -5.40
N GLU A 198 11.76 10.87 -6.29
CA GLU A 198 12.92 11.70 -6.63
C GLU A 198 13.19 12.76 -5.55
N HIS A 199 12.14 13.41 -5.08
CA HIS A 199 12.28 14.61 -4.26
C HIS A 199 12.77 14.33 -2.85
N TYR A 200 12.17 13.35 -2.18
CA TYR A 200 12.46 13.08 -0.78
C TYR A 200 13.50 11.98 -0.59
N PHE A 201 13.63 11.08 -1.59
CA PHE A 201 14.49 9.90 -1.45
C PHE A 201 15.61 9.82 -2.50
N GLY A 202 15.66 10.76 -3.45
CA GLY A 202 16.67 10.77 -4.51
C GLY A 202 16.59 9.57 -5.45
N GLY A 203 15.42 8.94 -5.52
CA GLY A 203 15.13 7.80 -6.39
C GLY A 203 14.87 8.21 -7.83
N LYS A 204 14.66 7.23 -8.71
CA LYS A 204 14.21 7.44 -10.09
C LYS A 204 13.43 6.23 -10.56
N LEU A 205 12.38 6.45 -11.33
CA LEU A 205 11.58 5.36 -11.91
C LEU A 205 12.42 4.43 -12.82
N ALA A 206 13.40 4.97 -13.53
CA ALA A 206 14.31 4.22 -14.38
C ALA A 206 15.13 3.15 -13.62
N TYR A 207 15.42 3.37 -12.34
CA TYR A 207 16.17 2.40 -11.53
C TYR A 207 15.50 1.03 -11.45
N LEU A 208 14.17 0.96 -11.58
CA LEU A 208 13.44 -0.33 -11.59
C LEU A 208 13.94 -1.24 -12.71
N GLN A 209 14.03 -0.72 -13.93
CA GLN A 209 14.49 -1.48 -15.08
C GLN A 209 15.99 -1.77 -14.98
N GLU A 210 16.81 -0.78 -14.63
CA GLU A 210 18.26 -0.91 -14.50
C GLU A 210 18.62 -2.01 -13.49
N VAL A 211 18.01 -2.00 -12.30
CA VAL A 211 18.20 -3.01 -11.25
C VAL A 211 17.68 -4.37 -11.69
N ARG A 212 16.50 -4.41 -12.32
CA ARG A 212 15.90 -5.65 -12.81
C ARG A 212 16.79 -6.36 -13.83
N GLU A 213 17.43 -5.61 -14.73
CA GLU A 213 18.31 -6.15 -15.75
C GLU A 213 19.64 -6.65 -15.15
N ALA A 214 20.11 -6.04 -14.06
CA ALA A 214 21.37 -6.37 -13.40
C ALA A 214 21.33 -7.66 -12.58
N VAL A 215 20.18 -7.98 -11.95
CA VAL A 215 20.07 -9.13 -11.04
C VAL A 215 18.80 -9.94 -11.31
N PRO A 216 18.80 -11.26 -11.01
CA PRO A 216 17.62 -12.12 -11.20
C PRO A 216 16.56 -11.94 -10.09
N LEU A 217 16.80 -11.11 -9.10
CA LEU A 217 15.91 -10.91 -7.96
C LEU A 217 14.65 -10.13 -8.35
N PRO A 218 13.49 -10.41 -7.71
CA PRO A 218 12.29 -9.61 -7.88
C PRO A 218 12.48 -8.21 -7.29
N VAL A 219 11.86 -7.20 -7.95
CA VAL A 219 12.03 -5.77 -7.61
C VAL A 219 10.71 -5.18 -7.14
N LEU A 220 10.71 -4.63 -5.93
CA LEU A 220 9.63 -3.81 -5.35
C LEU A 220 9.84 -2.35 -5.71
N ARG A 221 8.83 -1.69 -6.32
CA ARG A 221 8.77 -0.23 -6.37
C ARG A 221 8.42 0.32 -4.99
N LYS A 222 9.35 0.93 -4.32
CA LYS A 222 9.18 1.63 -3.04
C LYS A 222 8.90 3.11 -3.33
N ASP A 223 7.64 3.48 -3.29
CA ASP A 223 7.13 4.83 -3.61
C ASP A 223 5.80 5.06 -2.86
N PHE A 224 5.29 6.29 -2.86
CA PHE A 224 3.96 6.64 -2.37
C PHE A 224 2.96 6.46 -3.52
N ILE A 225 2.43 5.26 -3.66
CA ILE A 225 1.43 4.93 -4.68
C ILE A 225 0.05 5.31 -4.16
N ILE A 226 -0.58 6.26 -4.85
CA ILE A 226 -1.89 6.84 -4.49
C ILE A 226 -2.94 6.71 -5.60
N ASP A 227 -2.55 6.22 -6.76
CA ASP A 227 -3.40 6.15 -7.95
C ASP A 227 -3.06 4.91 -8.79
N ARG A 228 -4.09 4.29 -9.40
CA ARG A 228 -3.93 3.17 -10.33
C ARG A 228 -3.00 3.47 -11.51
N TYR A 229 -2.84 4.74 -11.87
CA TYR A 229 -1.88 5.17 -12.87
C TYR A 229 -0.46 4.73 -12.51
N GLN A 230 -0.05 4.97 -11.27
CA GLN A 230 1.28 4.56 -10.78
C GLN A 230 1.42 3.04 -10.72
N VAL A 231 0.32 2.30 -10.52
CA VAL A 231 0.34 0.83 -10.55
C VAL A 231 0.66 0.31 -11.95
N ALA A 232 0.00 0.84 -12.99
CA ALA A 232 0.31 0.52 -14.40
C ALA A 232 1.74 0.93 -14.76
N GLU A 233 2.14 2.14 -14.38
CA GLU A 233 3.48 2.68 -14.58
C GLU A 233 4.56 1.78 -13.95
N SER A 234 4.34 1.31 -12.72
CA SER A 234 5.25 0.36 -12.05
C SER A 234 5.47 -0.90 -12.87
N ARG A 235 4.39 -1.48 -13.37
CA ARG A 235 4.43 -2.72 -14.15
C ARG A 235 5.16 -2.53 -15.48
N VAL A 236 4.91 -1.43 -16.18
CA VAL A 236 5.57 -1.10 -17.45
C VAL A 236 7.08 -0.88 -17.26
N HIS A 237 7.49 -0.27 -16.14
CA HIS A 237 8.91 -0.04 -15.82
C HIS A 237 9.58 -1.23 -15.11
N GLY A 238 8.95 -2.39 -15.08
CA GLY A 238 9.61 -3.63 -14.68
C GLY A 238 9.53 -3.96 -13.19
N ALA A 239 8.68 -3.29 -12.40
CA ALA A 239 8.41 -3.72 -11.03
C ALA A 239 7.74 -5.11 -11.03
N ASP A 240 8.10 -5.93 -10.06
CA ASP A 240 7.49 -7.22 -9.74
C ASP A 240 6.49 -7.09 -8.60
N ALA A 241 6.67 -6.06 -7.78
CA ALA A 241 5.82 -5.73 -6.65
C ALA A 241 5.67 -4.22 -6.49
N ILE A 242 4.59 -3.82 -5.83
CA ILE A 242 4.33 -2.44 -5.41
C ILE A 242 4.10 -2.34 -3.91
N LEU A 243 4.32 -1.14 -3.37
CA LEU A 243 3.98 -0.76 -2.01
C LEU A 243 2.66 0.01 -2.00
N LEU A 244 1.75 -0.38 -1.11
CA LEU A 244 0.56 0.41 -0.75
C LEU A 244 0.63 0.75 0.73
N ILE A 245 0.75 2.04 1.06
CA ILE A 245 0.85 2.53 2.45
C ILE A 245 -0.56 2.89 2.92
N ALA A 246 -1.07 2.18 3.93
CA ALA A 246 -2.43 2.36 4.42
C ALA A 246 -2.69 3.79 4.91
N GLU A 247 -1.70 4.43 5.52
CA GLU A 247 -1.77 5.82 6.00
C GLU A 247 -1.88 6.87 4.88
N CYS A 248 -1.51 6.51 3.65
CA CYS A 248 -1.55 7.40 2.48
C CYS A 248 -2.83 7.28 1.65
N LEU A 249 -3.64 6.24 1.89
CA LEU A 249 -4.76 5.84 1.04
C LEU A 249 -6.07 5.84 1.84
N ASP A 250 -7.13 6.37 1.27
CA ASP A 250 -8.49 6.06 1.72
C ASP A 250 -8.91 4.65 1.30
N ASP A 251 -10.05 4.18 1.80
CA ASP A 251 -10.54 2.82 1.58
C ASP A 251 -10.74 2.50 0.10
N GLU A 252 -11.31 3.45 -0.65
CA GLU A 252 -11.58 3.29 -2.08
C GLU A 252 -10.28 3.20 -2.89
N SER A 253 -9.33 4.08 -2.62
CA SER A 253 -8.02 4.11 -3.28
C SER A 253 -7.20 2.86 -2.96
N LEU A 254 -7.20 2.41 -1.69
CA LEU A 254 -6.52 1.20 -1.27
C LEU A 254 -7.06 -0.03 -2.03
N VAL A 255 -8.38 -0.22 -2.01
CA VAL A 255 -9.04 -1.35 -2.70
C VAL A 255 -8.82 -1.27 -4.21
N THR A 256 -8.96 -0.10 -4.82
CA THR A 256 -8.80 0.10 -6.26
C THR A 256 -7.38 -0.20 -6.72
N CYS A 257 -6.36 0.33 -6.04
CA CYS A 257 -4.95 0.08 -6.36
C CYS A 257 -4.59 -1.39 -6.14
N HIS A 258 -5.06 -1.99 -5.04
CA HIS A 258 -4.81 -3.40 -4.72
C HIS A 258 -5.40 -4.34 -5.78
N GLN A 259 -6.69 -4.19 -6.10
CA GLN A 259 -7.37 -5.03 -7.09
C GLN A 259 -6.75 -4.88 -8.48
N TYR A 260 -6.40 -3.66 -8.85
CA TYR A 260 -5.77 -3.40 -10.14
C TYR A 260 -4.37 -4.03 -10.22
N ALA A 261 -3.55 -3.88 -9.17
CA ALA A 261 -2.23 -4.52 -9.10
C ALA A 261 -2.32 -6.05 -9.21
N HIS A 262 -3.26 -6.66 -8.48
CA HIS A 262 -3.52 -8.09 -8.55
C HIS A 262 -3.94 -8.51 -9.98
N SER A 263 -4.82 -7.75 -10.63
CA SER A 263 -5.33 -8.05 -11.98
C SER A 263 -4.25 -8.04 -13.07
N ILE A 264 -3.18 -7.24 -12.90
CA ILE A 264 -2.04 -7.18 -13.83
C ILE A 264 -0.84 -8.01 -13.36
N GLY A 265 -1.05 -8.87 -12.33
CA GLY A 265 -0.11 -9.89 -11.87
C GLY A 265 1.01 -9.39 -10.94
N LEU A 266 0.96 -8.17 -10.44
CA LEU A 266 1.94 -7.68 -9.47
C LEU A 266 1.75 -8.34 -8.11
N SER A 267 2.85 -8.54 -7.38
CA SER A 267 2.80 -8.76 -5.93
C SER A 267 2.53 -7.43 -5.22
N ILE A 268 1.95 -7.50 -4.03
CA ILE A 268 1.57 -6.31 -3.27
C ILE A 268 2.15 -6.42 -1.86
N LEU A 269 2.81 -5.37 -1.40
CA LEU A 269 3.19 -5.15 -0.02
C LEU A 269 2.29 -4.06 0.54
N VAL A 270 1.37 -4.41 1.45
CA VAL A 270 0.50 -3.42 2.12
C VAL A 270 1.13 -3.08 3.45
N GLU A 271 1.61 -1.84 3.58
CA GLU A 271 2.29 -1.34 4.76
C GLU A 271 1.30 -0.71 5.74
N VAL A 272 1.44 -1.07 7.03
CA VAL A 272 0.70 -0.49 8.14
C VAL A 272 1.65 -0.11 9.27
N HIS A 273 1.28 0.93 10.06
CA HIS A 273 2.03 1.33 11.23
C HIS A 273 1.22 1.18 12.53
N SER A 274 -0.09 1.25 12.48
CA SER A 274 -0.97 1.25 13.66
C SER A 274 -1.91 0.05 13.70
N ALA A 275 -2.42 -0.28 14.90
CA ALA A 275 -3.43 -1.31 15.06
C ALA A 275 -4.74 -0.97 14.34
N GLU A 276 -5.09 0.33 14.29
CA GLU A 276 -6.26 0.81 13.56
C GLU A 276 -6.15 0.54 12.06
N ASN A 277 -5.01 0.89 11.46
CA ASN A 277 -4.76 0.61 10.03
C ASN A 277 -4.60 -0.89 9.77
N LEU A 278 -4.03 -1.67 10.68
CA LEU A 278 -4.00 -3.12 10.56
C LEU A 278 -5.42 -3.69 10.45
N GLN A 279 -6.31 -3.34 11.39
CA GLN A 279 -7.70 -3.78 11.34
C GLN A 279 -8.39 -3.34 10.05
N ARG A 280 -8.24 -2.07 9.68
CA ARG A 280 -8.81 -1.50 8.46
C ARG A 280 -8.35 -2.24 7.20
N VAL A 281 -7.05 -2.52 7.07
CA VAL A 281 -6.49 -3.29 5.95
C VAL A 281 -7.07 -4.69 5.88
N LEU A 282 -7.15 -5.39 7.03
CA LEU A 282 -7.68 -6.76 7.09
C LEU A 282 -9.18 -6.86 6.79
N ASP A 283 -9.91 -5.76 6.93
CA ASP A 283 -11.33 -5.70 6.57
C ASP A 283 -11.54 -5.38 5.08
N LEU A 284 -10.55 -4.79 4.41
CA LEU A 284 -10.63 -4.34 3.02
C LEU A 284 -9.95 -5.29 2.03
N VAL A 285 -8.81 -5.88 2.40
CA VAL A 285 -8.00 -6.72 1.50
C VAL A 285 -7.54 -8.00 2.19
N ALA A 286 -7.42 -9.07 1.43
CA ALA A 286 -6.91 -10.33 1.96
C ALA A 286 -5.39 -10.40 1.87
N ILE A 287 -4.73 -10.80 2.97
CA ILE A 287 -3.30 -11.06 3.04
C ILE A 287 -3.05 -12.55 2.81
N GLY A 288 -2.15 -12.87 1.90
CA GLY A 288 -1.80 -14.26 1.65
C GLY A 288 -1.67 -14.64 0.16
N PRO A 289 -1.60 -15.94 -0.14
CA PRO A 289 -1.30 -16.46 -1.47
C PRO A 289 -2.37 -16.13 -2.52
N ASP A 290 -3.65 -16.13 -2.14
CA ASP A 290 -4.76 -15.96 -3.08
C ASP A 290 -4.77 -14.57 -3.72
N GLN A 291 -4.25 -13.56 -3.02
CA GLN A 291 -4.14 -12.18 -3.50
C GLN A 291 -2.69 -11.78 -3.79
N ASN A 292 -1.72 -12.69 -3.65
CA ASN A 292 -0.30 -12.40 -3.83
C ASN A 292 0.17 -11.18 -3.01
N THR A 293 -0.35 -11.06 -1.75
CA THR A 293 -0.23 -9.87 -0.92
C THR A 293 0.46 -10.19 0.40
N LEU A 294 1.54 -9.45 0.69
CA LEU A 294 2.24 -9.43 1.97
C LEU A 294 1.74 -8.27 2.83
N LEU A 295 1.75 -8.46 4.15
CA LEU A 295 1.57 -7.40 5.13
C LEU A 295 2.93 -6.86 5.58
N GLY A 296 3.19 -5.58 5.35
CA GLY A 296 4.32 -4.86 5.91
C GLY A 296 3.94 -4.21 7.25
N ILE A 297 4.74 -4.44 8.28
CA ILE A 297 4.62 -3.73 9.56
C ILE A 297 5.82 -2.80 9.67
N ASN A 298 5.56 -1.50 9.56
CA ASN A 298 6.60 -0.48 9.68
C ASN A 298 6.82 -0.12 11.15
N ASN A 299 8.02 -0.44 11.64
CA ASN A 299 8.44 -0.11 13.01
C ASN A 299 8.77 1.39 13.20
N ARG A 300 8.77 2.18 12.12
CA ARG A 300 8.97 3.64 12.17
C ARG A 300 7.62 4.34 12.10
N ASP A 301 7.33 5.14 13.13
CA ASP A 301 6.22 6.10 13.09
C ASP A 301 6.56 7.24 12.12
N LEU A 302 5.83 7.30 11.00
CA LEU A 302 6.06 8.30 9.96
C LEU A 302 5.64 9.71 10.38
N THR A 303 4.88 9.84 11.47
CA THR A 303 4.46 11.15 12.02
C THR A 303 5.47 11.71 13.02
N ARG A 304 6.13 10.84 13.79
CA ARG A 304 7.12 11.20 14.82
C ARG A 304 8.56 10.92 14.42
N MET A 305 8.74 10.14 13.34
CA MET A 305 10.05 9.66 12.85
C MET A 305 10.81 8.80 13.87
N GLU A 306 10.12 8.24 14.86
CA GLU A 306 10.65 7.32 15.87
C GLU A 306 10.54 5.88 15.40
N THR A 307 11.53 5.04 15.73
CA THR A 307 11.56 3.63 15.36
C THR A 307 11.53 2.76 16.61
N ASN A 308 10.61 1.79 16.66
CA ASN A 308 10.50 0.83 17.75
C ASN A 308 10.29 -0.59 17.21
N LEU A 309 11.30 -1.46 17.34
CA LEU A 309 11.27 -2.84 16.85
C LEU A 309 10.17 -3.71 17.50
N ASP A 310 9.72 -3.37 18.72
CA ASP A 310 8.62 -4.08 19.38
C ASP A 310 7.27 -3.86 18.71
N GLN A 311 7.17 -2.92 17.77
CA GLN A 311 5.92 -2.62 17.05
C GLN A 311 5.40 -3.84 16.29
N THR A 312 6.28 -4.54 15.57
CA THR A 312 5.91 -5.77 14.86
C THR A 312 5.33 -6.81 15.82
N ALA A 313 6.01 -7.09 16.95
CA ALA A 313 5.54 -8.05 17.95
C ALA A 313 4.17 -7.64 18.52
N ARG A 314 4.03 -6.38 18.94
CA ARG A 314 2.79 -5.84 19.52
C ARG A 314 1.59 -5.94 18.58
N LEU A 315 1.76 -5.58 17.31
CA LEU A 315 0.66 -5.68 16.34
C LEU A 315 0.29 -7.14 16.07
N LEU A 316 1.26 -8.06 16.08
CA LEU A 316 1.02 -9.47 15.85
C LEU A 316 0.43 -10.23 17.06
N GLU A 317 0.42 -9.65 18.25
CA GLU A 317 -0.27 -10.18 19.45
C GLU A 317 -1.77 -9.89 19.41
N SER A 318 -2.24 -9.01 18.53
CA SER A 318 -3.66 -8.69 18.41
C SER A 318 -4.48 -9.87 17.88
N SER A 319 -5.77 -9.93 18.26
CA SER A 319 -6.72 -10.95 17.79
C SER A 319 -6.92 -10.91 16.27
N GLU A 320 -6.86 -9.73 15.70
CA GLU A 320 -7.00 -9.48 14.27
C GLU A 320 -5.84 -10.11 13.48
N ALA A 321 -4.63 -10.02 14.01
CA ALA A 321 -3.43 -10.59 13.41
C ALA A 321 -3.40 -12.13 13.43
N ALA A 322 -4.27 -12.78 14.20
CA ALA A 322 -4.40 -14.25 14.20
C ALA A 322 -4.86 -14.81 12.84
N ARG A 323 -5.51 -13.97 12.01
CA ARG A 323 -5.95 -14.34 10.65
C ARG A 323 -4.82 -14.32 9.60
N ILE A 324 -3.65 -13.76 9.94
CA ILE A 324 -2.55 -13.56 8.98
C ILE A 324 -1.57 -14.75 9.08
N PRO A 325 -1.31 -15.47 7.99
CA PRO A 325 -0.24 -16.46 7.98
C PRO A 325 1.11 -15.76 8.22
N ARG A 326 1.83 -16.14 9.27
CA ARG A 326 3.07 -15.45 9.72
C ARG A 326 4.13 -15.33 8.64
N GLY A 327 4.25 -16.30 7.73
CA GLY A 327 5.15 -16.21 6.58
C GLY A 327 4.82 -15.09 5.59
N TRP A 328 3.62 -14.50 5.65
CA TRP A 328 3.19 -13.39 4.79
C TRP A 328 3.36 -12.02 5.44
N VAL A 329 4.09 -11.96 6.56
CA VAL A 329 4.41 -10.70 7.25
C VAL A 329 5.84 -10.30 6.96
N VAL A 330 6.04 -9.02 6.67
CA VAL A 330 7.34 -8.34 6.51
C VAL A 330 7.50 -7.33 7.64
N SER A 331 8.59 -7.37 8.38
CA SER A 331 8.94 -6.32 9.34
C SER A 331 9.86 -5.30 8.68
N GLU A 332 9.54 -4.01 8.82
CA GLU A 332 10.24 -2.93 8.13
C GLU A 332 10.78 -1.91 9.14
N SER A 333 11.93 -1.32 8.82
CA SER A 333 12.61 -0.29 9.60
C SER A 333 13.21 -0.76 10.94
N GLY A 334 14.37 -0.19 11.27
CA GLY A 334 15.04 -0.37 12.57
C GLY A 334 15.86 -1.64 12.73
N ILE A 335 15.80 -2.58 11.81
CA ILE A 335 16.48 -3.87 11.86
C ILE A 335 17.96 -3.68 11.46
N ARG A 336 18.90 -4.14 12.28
CA ARG A 336 20.34 -3.89 12.11
C ARG A 336 21.23 -5.10 12.37
N THR A 337 20.81 -6.03 13.21
CA THR A 337 21.64 -7.12 13.70
C THR A 337 20.99 -8.49 13.55
N SER A 338 21.78 -9.55 13.67
CA SER A 338 21.28 -10.93 13.71
C SER A 338 20.38 -11.20 14.93
N GLU A 339 20.59 -10.46 16.05
CA GLU A 339 19.74 -10.53 17.24
C GLU A 339 18.34 -9.97 16.97
N ASP A 340 18.24 -8.89 16.16
CA ASP A 340 16.96 -8.34 15.73
C ASP A 340 16.19 -9.36 14.88
N LEU A 341 16.89 -10.03 13.95
CA LEU A 341 16.31 -11.12 13.15
C LEU A 341 15.82 -12.28 14.04
N ALA A 342 16.63 -12.67 15.03
CA ALA A 342 16.25 -13.70 15.98
C ALA A 342 15.04 -13.31 16.85
N ALA A 343 14.91 -12.02 17.20
CA ALA A 343 13.76 -11.51 17.92
C ALA A 343 12.49 -11.60 17.06
N LEU A 344 12.52 -11.16 15.80
CA LEU A 344 11.41 -11.26 14.87
C LEU A 344 11.00 -12.70 14.57
N LYS A 345 11.97 -13.59 14.44
CA LYS A 345 11.74 -15.03 14.24
C LYS A 345 10.95 -15.64 15.42
N ARG A 346 11.17 -15.20 16.66
CA ARG A 346 10.38 -15.64 17.82
C ARG A 346 8.90 -15.25 17.71
N CYS A 347 8.59 -14.18 17.00
CA CYS A 347 7.22 -13.77 16.67
C CYS A 347 6.65 -14.46 15.42
N GLY A 348 7.42 -15.38 14.80
CA GLY A 348 7.05 -16.08 13.57
C GLY A 348 7.29 -15.27 12.29
N VAL A 349 8.00 -14.14 12.36
CA VAL A 349 8.35 -13.31 11.20
C VAL A 349 9.78 -13.65 10.76
N HIS A 350 9.93 -14.04 9.51
CA HIS A 350 11.20 -14.40 8.92
C HIS A 350 11.55 -13.56 7.67
N THR A 351 10.71 -12.61 7.32
CA THR A 351 10.95 -11.70 6.19
C THR A 351 11.06 -10.27 6.69
N VAL A 352 12.10 -9.58 6.27
CA VAL A 352 12.42 -8.21 6.69
C VAL A 352 12.76 -7.31 5.51
N LEU A 353 12.46 -6.01 5.63
CA LEU A 353 12.91 -4.97 4.71
C LEU A 353 13.94 -4.09 5.42
N VAL A 354 15.16 -4.03 4.87
CA VAL A 354 16.29 -3.32 5.47
C VAL A 354 16.93 -2.39 4.44
N GLY A 355 17.03 -1.11 4.80
CA GLY A 355 17.61 -0.08 3.93
C GLY A 355 18.69 0.76 4.60
N GLU A 356 18.31 1.65 5.52
CA GLU A 356 19.20 2.65 6.10
C GLU A 356 20.48 2.04 6.70
N HIS A 357 20.34 0.93 7.43
CA HIS A 357 21.50 0.25 8.01
C HIS A 357 22.49 -0.21 6.94
N LEU A 358 22.02 -0.89 5.89
CA LEU A 358 22.88 -1.40 4.82
C LEU A 358 23.51 -0.27 4.00
N MET A 359 22.70 0.73 3.62
CA MET A 359 23.14 1.83 2.76
C MET A 359 24.14 2.77 3.44
N SER A 360 24.16 2.84 4.76
CA SER A 360 25.10 3.64 5.53
C SER A 360 26.48 2.97 5.73
N GLN A 361 26.61 1.67 5.42
CA GLN A 361 27.87 0.95 5.57
C GLN A 361 28.79 1.18 4.35
N PRO A 362 30.12 1.11 4.52
CA PRO A 362 31.07 1.22 3.41
C PRO A 362 30.78 0.20 2.30
N ASP A 363 30.50 -1.05 2.66
CA ASP A 363 30.04 -2.11 1.75
C ASP A 363 28.66 -2.62 2.17
N PRO A 364 27.59 -2.26 1.44
CA PRO A 364 26.23 -2.69 1.79
C PRO A 364 26.01 -4.21 1.63
N GLY A 365 26.76 -4.86 0.73
CA GLY A 365 26.70 -6.31 0.56
C GLY A 365 27.36 -7.05 1.75
N ALA A 366 28.54 -6.61 2.18
CA ALA A 366 29.19 -7.18 3.35
C ALA A 366 28.34 -7.04 4.61
N ALA A 367 27.70 -5.87 4.81
CA ALA A 367 26.78 -5.65 5.92
C ALA A 367 25.56 -6.58 5.90
N LEU A 368 25.02 -6.85 4.71
CA LEU A 368 23.94 -7.82 4.55
C LEU A 368 24.40 -9.24 4.89
N ALA A 369 25.57 -9.66 4.41
CA ALA A 369 26.13 -10.98 4.72
C ALA A 369 26.38 -11.18 6.21
N GLU A 370 26.92 -10.15 6.90
CA GLU A 370 27.12 -10.15 8.35
C GLU A 370 25.80 -10.30 9.12
N MET A 371 24.77 -9.55 8.70
CA MET A 371 23.45 -9.63 9.34
C MET A 371 22.78 -11.00 9.18
N LEU A 372 23.03 -11.69 8.06
CA LEU A 372 22.44 -13.01 7.74
C LEU A 372 23.23 -14.19 8.31
N SER A 373 24.45 -13.97 8.82
CA SER A 373 25.32 -15.00 9.42
C SER A 373 24.98 -15.30 10.93
#